data_9cbe2fa1a9bb86cbd0acf5ecf5fcaff7
#
_entry.id   9cbe2fa1a9bb86cbd0acf5ecf5fcaff7
#
_cell.length_a   1.000
_cell.length_b   1.000
_cell.length_c   1.000
_cell.angle_alpha   90.00
_cell.angle_beta   90.00
_cell.angle_gamma   90.00
#
_symmetry.space_group_name_H-M   'P 1'
#
loop_
_entity.id
_entity.type
_entity.pdbx_description
1 polymer ?
#
loop_
_entity_poly.entity_id
_entity_poly.type
_entity_poly.pdbx_seq_one_letter_code
_entity_poly.pdbx_strand_id
1 'polypeptide(L)'
;MGIPSYFSYIVKNHRNIIKVFNKKTFQINNLYLDCNSIVYDSIREIDNFTDNDNFENILINLICNKISFYIKLISPDTNVFIAFDGVAPVAKLEQQRNRRYKSVFETDILNKLTKQEIIKNHWNTSAITPGTKFMSKLSDKINKFFKNSKKFNVKKIIISTSNEIGEGEHKIYEFIRNNQEYHRTSTTVIYGLDADLIMLTLNHLHIAPSMFLFRETPHFIKTIDKTLEPNKNYIIDXPLFGKVLSLELNNNKEPDTKQXKNRIFDYIFLCFLLGNDFLPHFPALNIRTTGIDTILCVYKKVIGNSNDNIVNGSKIIWKNFRKIMIEIANTEEVLMHNEYKIRTKQSKNIMNRKMEECDRFVSVPMLDRSIEHYINPYEKQWQERYYNKLFKIDIDDDRRKQISINYLEGLEWTLKYYTTGCVDWRWKYNYNYPPLLQDLSKYIPYFDTTFIKENNNTSVSPLVQLSYVLPKKNLYLLPNKIEEVLLEKFEEIYTDTHNINWAFCKYFWESHIEFPHLSLDELENTIMPLCV
;
A
#
# COMPACT_ATOMS: atom_id res chain seq x y z
N MET A 1 -2.77 -1.33 0.71
CA MET A 1 -3.50 -0.08 0.47
C MET A 1 -2.93 0.73 -0.68
N GLY A 2 -1.66 0.66 -0.91
CA GLY A 2 -1.04 1.34 -2.04
C GLY A 2 -1.21 2.85 -2.02
N ILE A 3 -1.19 3.48 -3.20
CA ILE A 3 -1.34 4.93 -3.35
C ILE A 3 -2.76 5.33 -2.93
N PRO A 4 -2.91 6.17 -1.89
CA PRO A 4 -4.25 6.56 -1.41
C PRO A 4 -5.07 7.22 -2.52
N SER A 5 -6.33 6.84 -2.64
CA SER A 5 -7.28 7.38 -3.63
C SER A 5 -6.94 7.12 -5.10
N TYR A 6 -5.93 6.30 -5.39
CA TYR A 6 -5.51 6.05 -6.78
C TYR A 6 -6.62 5.39 -7.59
N PHE A 7 -7.34 4.41 -7.02
CA PHE A 7 -8.47 3.78 -7.74
C PHE A 7 -9.56 4.81 -8.09
N SER A 8 -9.85 5.75 -7.18
CA SER A 8 -10.81 6.83 -7.46
C SER A 8 -10.33 7.74 -8.59
N TYR A 9 -9.02 8.01 -8.63
CA TYR A 9 -8.40 8.76 -9.73
C TYR A 9 -8.58 8.02 -11.07
N ILE A 10 -8.34 6.70 -11.09
CA ILE A 10 -8.51 5.87 -12.29
C ILE A 10 -9.97 5.93 -12.78
N VAL A 11 -10.93 5.77 -11.88
CA VAL A 11 -12.36 5.80 -12.25
C VAL A 11 -12.73 7.14 -12.89
N LYS A 12 -12.22 8.24 -12.34
CA LYS A 12 -12.52 9.59 -12.85
C LYS A 12 -11.86 9.90 -14.19
N ASN A 13 -10.61 9.50 -14.36
CA ASN A 13 -9.77 9.98 -15.47
C ASN A 13 -9.54 8.94 -16.56
N HIS A 14 -9.73 7.66 -16.26
CA HIS A 14 -9.45 6.54 -17.17
C HIS A 14 -10.60 5.54 -17.19
N ARG A 15 -11.85 6.03 -17.23
CA ARG A 15 -13.05 5.20 -17.16
C ARG A 15 -13.08 4.11 -18.25
N ASN A 16 -12.49 4.39 -19.40
CA ASN A 16 -12.48 3.51 -20.58
C ASN A 16 -11.73 2.19 -20.35
N ILE A 17 -10.85 2.09 -19.32
CA ILE A 17 -10.14 0.85 -19.03
C ILE A 17 -10.96 -0.09 -18.13
N ILE A 18 -12.07 0.39 -17.55
CA ILE A 18 -12.92 -0.40 -16.66
C ILE A 18 -14.06 -0.99 -17.50
N LYS A 19 -14.04 -2.30 -17.68
CA LYS A 19 -14.96 -3.02 -18.56
C LYS A 19 -15.75 -4.06 -17.76
N VAL A 20 -17.02 -4.28 -18.13
CA VAL A 20 -17.82 -5.35 -17.54
C VAL A 20 -17.15 -6.69 -17.89
N PHE A 21 -16.97 -7.54 -16.88
CA PHE A 21 -16.40 -8.86 -17.09
C PHE A 21 -17.40 -9.73 -17.87
N ASN A 22 -16.94 -10.29 -18.99
CA ASN A 22 -17.73 -11.21 -19.81
C ASN A 22 -16.85 -12.41 -20.18
N LYS A 23 -17.15 -13.53 -19.56
CA LYS A 23 -16.43 -14.81 -19.76
C LYS A 23 -16.37 -15.24 -21.23
N LYS A 24 -17.36 -14.87 -22.04
CA LYS A 24 -17.44 -15.28 -23.46
C LYS A 24 -16.43 -14.56 -24.37
N THR A 25 -15.85 -13.44 -23.90
CA THR A 25 -14.96 -12.62 -24.72
C THR A 25 -13.49 -12.97 -24.57
N PHE A 26 -13.12 -13.73 -23.52
CA PHE A 26 -11.72 -14.07 -23.23
C PHE A 26 -11.56 -15.55 -22.94
N GLN A 27 -10.53 -16.17 -23.54
CA GLN A 27 -9.99 -17.42 -23.02
C GLN A 27 -8.96 -17.05 -21.97
N ILE A 28 -9.21 -17.43 -20.72
CA ILE A 28 -8.35 -17.12 -19.58
C ILE A 28 -7.57 -18.38 -19.22
N ASN A 29 -6.23 -18.30 -19.26
CA ASN A 29 -5.36 -19.40 -18.89
C ASN A 29 -5.10 -19.44 -17.40
N ASN A 30 -4.93 -18.27 -16.76
CA ASN A 30 -4.47 -18.19 -15.39
C ASN A 30 -5.36 -17.26 -14.55
N LEU A 31 -5.62 -17.68 -13.30
CA LEU A 31 -6.22 -16.84 -12.27
C LEU A 31 -5.28 -16.82 -11.07
N TYR A 32 -4.76 -15.67 -10.71
CA TYR A 32 -3.88 -15.48 -9.56
C TYR A 32 -4.60 -14.59 -8.54
N LEU A 33 -4.70 -15.07 -7.29
CA LEU A 33 -5.53 -14.43 -6.26
C LEU A 33 -4.66 -13.92 -5.13
N ASP A 34 -4.76 -12.61 -4.88
CA ASP A 34 -4.27 -11.99 -3.66
C ASP A 34 -5.37 -12.13 -2.61
N CYS A 35 -5.22 -13.10 -1.70
CA CYS A 35 -6.32 -13.62 -0.90
C CYS A 35 -6.54 -12.92 0.43
N ASN A 36 -5.64 -12.03 0.89
CA ASN A 36 -5.85 -11.39 2.18
C ASN A 36 -7.14 -10.55 2.21
N SER A 37 -7.49 -9.89 1.09
CA SER A 37 -8.75 -9.16 0.98
C SER A 37 -9.98 -10.07 1.15
N ILE A 38 -9.88 -11.32 0.67
CA ILE A 38 -10.97 -12.30 0.80
C ILE A 38 -11.24 -12.63 2.28
N VAL A 39 -10.18 -12.69 3.11
CA VAL A 39 -10.34 -12.94 4.55
C VAL A 39 -11.17 -11.81 5.18
N TYR A 40 -10.80 -10.55 4.93
CA TYR A 40 -11.52 -9.40 5.49
C TYR A 40 -12.97 -9.32 5.00
N ASP A 41 -13.21 -9.59 3.72
CA ASP A 41 -14.58 -9.60 3.17
C ASP A 41 -15.42 -10.72 3.78
N SER A 42 -14.82 -11.87 4.01
CA SER A 42 -15.51 -13.03 4.62
C SER A 42 -15.94 -12.72 6.05
N ILE A 43 -15.13 -12.01 6.83
CA ILE A 43 -15.47 -11.60 8.20
C ILE A 43 -16.76 -10.76 8.20
N ARG A 44 -16.88 -9.83 7.26
CA ARG A 44 -18.05 -8.93 7.18
C ARG A 44 -19.36 -9.67 6.89
N GLU A 45 -19.29 -10.86 6.33
CA GLU A 45 -20.48 -11.67 6.01
C GLU A 45 -20.95 -12.56 7.16
N ILE A 46 -20.18 -12.65 8.25
CA ILE A 46 -20.55 -13.50 9.40
C ILE A 46 -21.22 -12.63 10.46
N ASP A 47 -22.52 -12.84 10.67
CA ASP A 47 -23.33 -12.00 11.55
C ASP A 47 -23.24 -12.40 13.02
N ASN A 48 -22.93 -13.66 13.33
CA ASN A 48 -23.02 -14.19 14.70
C ASN A 48 -21.66 -14.70 15.18
N PHE A 49 -21.15 -14.06 16.21
CA PHE A 49 -19.97 -14.51 16.93
C PHE A 49 -20.41 -15.23 18.20
N THR A 50 -20.04 -16.51 18.35
CA THR A 50 -20.32 -17.29 19.55
C THR A 50 -19.05 -17.52 20.39
N ASP A 51 -18.03 -18.06 19.75
CA ASP A 51 -16.71 -18.27 20.33
C ASP A 51 -15.67 -18.29 19.21
N ASN A 52 -14.40 -18.14 19.57
CA ASN A 52 -13.32 -18.03 18.59
C ASN A 52 -13.20 -19.25 17.68
N ASP A 53 -13.23 -20.46 18.25
CA ASP A 53 -12.99 -21.69 17.46
C ASP A 53 -14.10 -21.92 16.44
N ASN A 54 -15.35 -21.75 16.84
CA ASN A 54 -16.49 -21.90 15.94
C ASN A 54 -16.46 -20.82 14.85
N PHE A 55 -16.21 -19.57 15.24
CA PHE A 55 -16.10 -18.45 14.29
C PHE A 55 -15.00 -18.71 13.27
N GLU A 56 -13.81 -19.12 13.72
CA GLU A 56 -12.67 -19.38 12.84
C GLU A 56 -12.96 -20.50 11.85
N ASN A 57 -13.64 -21.58 12.29
CA ASN A 57 -14.03 -22.68 11.41
C ASN A 57 -15.01 -22.20 10.32
N ILE A 58 -16.02 -21.40 10.69
CA ILE A 58 -16.97 -20.82 9.74
C ILE A 58 -16.21 -19.91 8.76
N LEU A 59 -15.34 -19.04 9.27
CA LEU A 59 -14.56 -18.10 8.47
C LEU A 59 -13.68 -18.82 7.45
N ILE A 60 -12.94 -19.83 7.89
CA ILE A 60 -12.04 -20.60 7.02
C ILE A 60 -12.83 -21.31 5.91
N ASN A 61 -13.98 -21.91 6.23
CA ASN A 61 -14.84 -22.54 5.23
C ASN A 61 -15.37 -21.50 4.22
N LEU A 62 -15.76 -20.34 4.70
CA LEU A 62 -16.25 -19.25 3.84
C LEU A 62 -15.15 -18.76 2.89
N ILE A 63 -13.92 -18.62 3.39
CA ILE A 63 -12.75 -18.24 2.56
C ILE A 63 -12.54 -19.25 1.44
N CYS A 64 -12.53 -20.56 1.78
CA CYS A 64 -12.38 -21.63 0.78
C CYS A 64 -13.48 -21.55 -0.28
N ASN A 65 -14.71 -21.33 0.15
CA ASN A 65 -15.87 -21.25 -0.75
C ASN A 65 -15.77 -20.02 -1.68
N LYS A 66 -15.31 -18.88 -1.15
CA LYS A 66 -15.12 -17.67 -1.97
C LYS A 66 -14.03 -17.86 -3.02
N ILE A 67 -12.90 -18.45 -2.65
CA ILE A 67 -11.82 -18.76 -3.59
C ILE A 67 -12.36 -19.70 -4.68
N SER A 68 -13.11 -20.75 -4.29
CA SER A 68 -13.77 -21.68 -5.24
C SER A 68 -14.72 -20.93 -6.18
N PHE A 69 -15.48 -19.99 -5.64
CA PHE A 69 -16.42 -19.16 -6.40
C PHE A 69 -15.68 -18.36 -7.48
N TYR A 70 -14.56 -17.71 -7.13
CA TYR A 70 -13.79 -16.93 -8.10
C TYR A 70 -13.15 -17.84 -9.17
N ILE A 71 -12.68 -19.03 -8.79
CA ILE A 71 -12.14 -20.00 -9.77
C ILE A 71 -13.23 -20.38 -10.79
N LYS A 72 -14.45 -20.65 -10.31
CA LYS A 72 -15.58 -21.01 -11.20
C LYS A 72 -16.04 -19.82 -12.05
N LEU A 73 -16.07 -18.63 -11.47
CA LEU A 73 -16.50 -17.41 -12.16
C LEU A 73 -15.56 -17.06 -13.33
N ILE A 74 -14.28 -17.06 -13.08
CA ILE A 74 -13.23 -16.71 -14.06
C ILE A 74 -12.94 -17.89 -15.01
N SER A 75 -13.01 -19.11 -14.48
CA SER A 75 -12.80 -20.38 -15.23
C SER A 75 -11.45 -20.42 -15.97
N PRO A 76 -10.32 -20.25 -15.28
CA PRO A 76 -9.02 -20.44 -15.93
C PRO A 76 -8.85 -21.90 -16.34
N ASP A 77 -8.14 -22.15 -17.45
CA ASP A 77 -7.95 -23.52 -17.93
C ASP A 77 -6.61 -24.14 -17.51
N THR A 78 -5.63 -23.34 -17.11
CA THR A 78 -4.27 -23.83 -16.88
C THR A 78 -3.84 -23.69 -15.41
N ASN A 79 -3.67 -22.46 -14.90
CA ASN A 79 -3.11 -22.26 -13.57
C ASN A 79 -4.05 -21.46 -12.67
N VAL A 80 -4.08 -21.84 -11.40
CA VAL A 80 -4.57 -20.99 -10.31
C VAL A 80 -3.43 -20.80 -9.33
N PHE A 81 -3.19 -19.56 -8.88
CA PHE A 81 -2.23 -19.24 -7.82
C PHE A 81 -3.00 -18.62 -6.65
N ILE A 82 -2.94 -19.26 -5.51
CA ILE A 82 -3.60 -18.80 -4.27
C ILE A 82 -2.51 -18.25 -3.36
N ALA A 83 -2.47 -16.93 -3.16
CA ALA A 83 -1.42 -16.27 -2.40
C ALA A 83 -1.99 -15.58 -1.17
N PHE A 84 -1.38 -15.82 -0.02
CA PHE A 84 -1.63 -15.12 1.24
C PHE A 84 -0.34 -14.42 1.67
N ASP A 85 -0.48 -13.30 2.39
CA ASP A 85 0.67 -12.60 2.94
C ASP A 85 1.42 -13.46 3.95
N GLY A 86 2.71 -13.63 3.71
CA GLY A 86 3.68 -14.07 4.69
C GLY A 86 4.39 -12.86 5.30
N VAL A 87 5.53 -13.09 5.95
CA VAL A 87 6.31 -12.00 6.55
C VAL A 87 6.71 -11.00 5.48
N ALA A 88 6.40 -9.73 5.72
CA ALA A 88 6.68 -8.63 4.80
C ALA A 88 8.12 -8.09 5.01
N PRO A 89 8.66 -7.35 4.03
CA PRO A 89 9.86 -6.57 4.28
C PRO A 89 9.66 -5.56 5.43
N VAL A 90 10.73 -5.23 6.12
CA VAL A 90 10.68 -4.28 7.26
C VAL A 90 10.09 -2.93 6.83
N ALA A 91 10.32 -2.53 5.59
CA ALA A 91 9.73 -1.30 5.03
C ALA A 91 8.19 -1.23 5.17
N LYS A 92 7.51 -2.39 5.22
CA LYS A 92 6.04 -2.47 5.35
C LYS A 92 5.58 -2.47 6.82
N LEU A 93 6.48 -2.81 7.76
CA LEU A 93 6.08 -3.08 9.15
C LEU A 93 5.54 -1.83 9.86
N GLU A 94 6.09 -0.65 9.58
CA GLU A 94 5.60 0.59 10.19
C GLU A 94 4.14 0.87 9.78
N GLN A 95 3.83 0.68 8.51
CA GLN A 95 2.46 0.84 8.01
C GLN A 95 1.52 -0.17 8.69
N GLN A 96 1.94 -1.42 8.80
CA GLN A 96 1.17 -2.47 9.48
C GLN A 96 0.96 -2.14 10.97
N ARG A 97 2.02 -1.70 11.65
CA ARG A 97 1.98 -1.30 13.06
C ARG A 97 1.00 -0.15 13.28
N ASN A 98 1.14 0.93 12.51
CA ASN A 98 0.25 2.09 12.54
C ASN A 98 -1.21 1.67 12.36
N ARG A 99 -1.49 0.85 11.38
CA ARG A 99 -2.85 0.42 11.06
C ARG A 99 -3.49 -0.34 12.23
N ARG A 100 -2.74 -1.26 12.87
CA ARG A 100 -3.26 -2.04 13.99
C ARG A 100 -3.50 -1.20 15.22
N TYR A 101 -2.57 -0.30 15.57
CA TYR A 101 -2.72 0.60 16.70
C TYR A 101 -3.92 1.54 16.49
N LYS A 102 -4.06 2.11 15.30
CA LYS A 102 -5.20 2.98 14.98
C LYS A 102 -6.53 2.22 15.05
N SER A 103 -6.56 0.97 14.61
CA SER A 103 -7.77 0.15 14.66
C SER A 103 -8.24 -0.08 16.11
N VAL A 104 -7.32 -0.36 17.03
CA VAL A 104 -7.64 -0.50 18.46
C VAL A 104 -8.16 0.84 19.01
N PHE A 105 -7.45 1.93 18.75
CA PHE A 105 -7.83 3.26 19.20
C PHE A 105 -9.22 3.66 18.66
N GLU A 106 -9.45 3.45 17.38
CA GLU A 106 -10.73 3.75 16.71
C GLU A 106 -11.88 2.96 17.34
N THR A 107 -11.68 1.68 17.59
CA THR A 107 -12.68 0.82 18.24
C THR A 107 -13.03 1.36 19.63
N ASP A 108 -12.03 1.71 20.43
CA ASP A 108 -12.24 2.26 21.79
C ASP A 108 -13.04 3.57 21.74
N ILE A 109 -12.70 4.46 20.80
CA ILE A 109 -13.40 5.76 20.66
C ILE A 109 -14.84 5.55 20.18
N LEU A 110 -15.06 4.71 19.17
CA LEU A 110 -16.40 4.46 18.64
C LEU A 110 -17.31 3.83 19.70
N ASN A 111 -16.79 2.92 20.52
CA ASN A 111 -17.53 2.34 21.62
C ASN A 111 -17.97 3.39 22.65
N LYS A 112 -17.08 4.34 22.97
CA LYS A 112 -17.41 5.46 23.88
C LYS A 112 -18.48 6.39 23.29
N LEU A 113 -18.37 6.70 21.99
CA LEU A 113 -19.29 7.64 21.32
C LEU A 113 -20.68 7.06 21.15
N THR A 114 -20.81 5.76 20.89
CA THR A 114 -22.11 5.14 20.62
C THR A 114 -22.87 4.77 21.89
N LYS A 115 -22.24 4.84 23.05
CA LYS A 115 -22.78 4.42 24.37
C LYS A 115 -23.36 2.98 24.34
N GLN A 116 -23.17 2.31 23.28
CA GLN A 116 -23.37 0.88 23.16
C GLN A 116 -22.02 0.30 23.50
N GLU A 117 -21.97 -0.41 24.63
CA GLU A 117 -21.07 -1.52 24.60
C GLU A 117 -21.50 -2.27 23.34
N ILE A 118 -20.71 -2.16 22.28
CA ILE A 118 -20.82 -3.12 21.22
C ILE A 118 -20.30 -4.40 21.86
N ILE A 119 -21.18 -5.01 22.63
CA ILE A 119 -21.02 -6.36 23.20
C ILE A 119 -21.18 -7.35 22.03
N LYS A 120 -20.65 -7.01 20.92
CA LYS A 120 -20.31 -8.01 19.95
C LYS A 120 -18.84 -8.28 20.20
N ASN A 121 -18.61 -9.35 20.94
CA ASN A 121 -17.30 -9.96 20.91
C ASN A 121 -16.96 -10.14 19.44
N HIS A 122 -16.35 -9.11 18.85
CA HIS A 122 -15.86 -9.22 17.49
C HIS A 122 -14.57 -10.00 17.55
N TRP A 123 -14.47 -10.97 16.68
CA TRP A 123 -13.22 -11.68 16.47
C TRP A 123 -12.11 -10.67 16.12
N ASN A 124 -10.93 -10.89 16.70
CA ASN A 124 -9.81 -9.93 16.57
C ASN A 124 -9.11 -10.07 15.22
N THR A 125 -9.30 -9.11 14.33
CA THR A 125 -8.70 -9.12 12.99
C THR A 125 -7.17 -9.05 13.00
N SER A 126 -6.53 -8.68 14.10
CA SER A 126 -5.07 -8.78 14.23
C SER A 126 -4.56 -10.22 14.12
N ALA A 127 -5.43 -11.21 14.31
CA ALA A 127 -5.11 -12.61 14.05
C ALA A 127 -4.80 -12.89 12.57
N ILE A 128 -5.16 -11.98 11.65
CA ILE A 128 -4.79 -12.08 10.23
C ILE A 128 -3.36 -11.50 10.07
N THR A 129 -2.40 -12.15 10.73
CA THR A 129 -0.98 -11.77 10.66
C THR A 129 -0.16 -13.07 10.68
N PRO A 130 0.87 -13.20 9.86
CA PRO A 130 1.72 -14.38 9.89
C PRO A 130 2.23 -14.67 11.31
N GLY A 131 2.24 -15.92 11.70
CA GLY A 131 2.68 -16.37 13.03
C GLY A 131 1.56 -16.64 14.03
N THR A 132 0.32 -16.27 13.73
CA THR A 132 -0.82 -16.55 14.61
C THR A 132 -1.35 -17.97 14.40
N LYS A 133 -2.03 -18.49 15.41
CA LYS A 133 -2.70 -19.81 15.36
C LYS A 133 -3.75 -19.85 14.25
N PHE A 134 -4.50 -18.75 14.06
CA PHE A 134 -5.50 -18.66 13.00
C PHE A 134 -4.88 -18.83 11.62
N MET A 135 -3.77 -18.11 11.33
CA MET A 135 -3.12 -18.21 10.01
C MET A 135 -2.55 -19.61 9.76
N SER A 136 -2.11 -20.30 10.80
CA SER A 136 -1.68 -21.69 10.70
C SER A 136 -2.86 -22.62 10.33
N LYS A 137 -4.00 -22.49 11.03
CA LYS A 137 -5.23 -23.24 10.72
C LYS A 137 -5.70 -22.99 9.29
N LEU A 138 -5.69 -21.72 8.87
CA LEU A 138 -6.08 -21.32 7.50
C LEU A 138 -5.17 -21.96 6.48
N SER A 139 -3.85 -21.89 6.69
CA SER A 139 -2.85 -22.47 5.79
C SER A 139 -3.07 -23.97 5.59
N ASP A 140 -3.29 -24.70 6.68
CA ASP A 140 -3.55 -26.16 6.64
C ASP A 140 -4.82 -26.47 5.84
N LYS A 141 -5.90 -25.72 6.09
CA LYS A 141 -7.17 -25.95 5.39
C LYS A 141 -7.07 -25.63 3.91
N ILE A 142 -6.42 -24.52 3.53
CA ILE A 142 -6.23 -24.12 2.14
C ILE A 142 -5.45 -25.21 1.39
N ASN A 143 -4.34 -25.67 1.97
CA ASN A 143 -3.53 -26.74 1.36
C ASN A 143 -4.34 -28.01 1.12
N LYS A 144 -5.16 -28.42 2.08
CA LYS A 144 -6.00 -29.62 1.96
C LYS A 144 -7.14 -29.43 0.95
N PHE A 145 -7.84 -28.28 1.02
CA PHE A 145 -9.04 -28.03 0.23
C PHE A 145 -8.72 -27.93 -1.27
N PHE A 146 -7.61 -27.29 -1.62
CA PHE A 146 -7.22 -27.05 -3.01
C PHE A 146 -6.16 -28.02 -3.55
N LYS A 147 -5.92 -29.12 -2.84
CA LYS A 147 -4.92 -30.14 -3.24
C LYS A 147 -5.20 -30.75 -4.62
N ASN A 148 -6.48 -30.97 -4.93
CA ASN A 148 -6.89 -31.67 -6.17
C ASN A 148 -7.40 -30.66 -7.20
N SER A 149 -6.52 -30.25 -8.11
CA SER A 149 -6.82 -29.27 -9.17
C SER A 149 -7.95 -29.73 -10.10
N LYS A 150 -8.10 -31.05 -10.32
CA LYS A 150 -9.14 -31.61 -11.20
C LYS A 150 -10.56 -31.25 -10.72
N LYS A 151 -10.78 -31.11 -9.40
CA LYS A 151 -12.07 -30.69 -8.83
C LYS A 151 -12.48 -29.28 -9.29
N PHE A 152 -11.51 -28.48 -9.72
CA PHE A 152 -11.71 -27.08 -10.12
C PHE A 152 -11.56 -26.88 -11.62
N ASN A 153 -11.39 -27.99 -12.38
CA ASN A 153 -11.22 -27.98 -13.84
C ASN A 153 -10.01 -27.14 -14.31
N VAL A 154 -8.92 -27.15 -13.52
CA VAL A 154 -7.66 -26.50 -13.90
C VAL A 154 -6.54 -27.52 -13.90
N LYS A 155 -5.49 -27.27 -14.68
CA LYS A 155 -4.35 -28.17 -14.76
C LYS A 155 -3.53 -28.15 -13.47
N LYS A 156 -3.32 -26.97 -12.89
CA LYS A 156 -2.45 -26.80 -11.71
C LYS A 156 -2.98 -25.73 -10.77
N ILE A 157 -2.94 -26.02 -9.47
CA ILE A 157 -3.16 -25.03 -8.41
C ILE A 157 -1.85 -24.89 -7.62
N ILE A 158 -1.36 -23.66 -7.52
CA ILE A 158 -0.16 -23.28 -6.77
C ILE A 158 -0.65 -22.57 -5.53
N ILE A 159 -0.17 -22.96 -4.35
CA ILE A 159 -0.60 -22.40 -3.07
C ILE A 159 0.63 -21.85 -2.37
N SER A 160 0.56 -20.56 -1.98
CA SER A 160 1.57 -19.92 -1.16
C SER A 160 0.87 -19.25 0.03
N THR A 161 0.97 -19.88 1.17
CA THR A 161 0.29 -19.44 2.40
C THR A 161 1.16 -18.47 3.20
N SER A 162 0.67 -18.06 4.37
CA SER A 162 1.40 -17.17 5.28
C SER A 162 2.70 -17.79 5.82
N ASN A 163 2.89 -19.08 5.63
CA ASN A 163 4.13 -19.77 6.02
C ASN A 163 5.31 -19.44 5.11
N GLU A 164 5.05 -18.93 3.92
CA GLU A 164 6.08 -18.51 2.96
C GLU A 164 6.27 -17.00 3.02
N ILE A 165 7.53 -16.57 2.99
CA ILE A 165 7.93 -15.17 3.11
C ILE A 165 7.39 -14.33 1.95
N GLY A 166 6.98 -13.11 2.23
CA GLY A 166 6.60 -12.11 1.22
C GLY A 166 5.11 -11.82 1.19
N GLU A 167 4.79 -10.64 0.71
CA GLU A 167 3.40 -10.20 0.51
C GLU A 167 2.77 -10.99 -0.65
N GLY A 168 1.48 -11.30 -0.52
CA GLY A 168 0.76 -12.13 -1.50
C GLY A 168 0.89 -11.63 -2.93
N GLU A 169 0.68 -10.33 -3.12
CA GLU A 169 0.80 -9.70 -4.45
C GLU A 169 2.21 -9.86 -5.04
N HIS A 170 3.25 -9.67 -4.23
CA HIS A 170 4.64 -9.79 -4.69
C HIS A 170 5.02 -11.23 -5.02
N LYS A 171 4.47 -12.22 -4.31
CA LYS A 171 4.63 -13.64 -4.66
C LYS A 171 4.07 -13.95 -6.04
N ILE A 172 2.91 -13.36 -6.38
CA ILE A 172 2.27 -13.51 -7.69
C ILE A 172 3.20 -12.98 -8.80
N TYR A 173 3.71 -11.75 -8.63
CA TYR A 173 4.55 -11.15 -9.68
C TYR A 173 5.93 -11.81 -9.75
N GLU A 174 6.46 -12.31 -8.64
CA GLU A 174 7.67 -13.15 -8.66
C GLU A 174 7.46 -14.42 -9.51
N PHE A 175 6.31 -15.06 -9.31
CA PHE A 175 5.96 -16.24 -10.13
C PHE A 175 5.89 -15.87 -11.61
N ILE A 176 5.31 -14.73 -11.96
CA ILE A 176 5.24 -14.25 -13.34
C ILE A 176 6.65 -14.00 -13.89
N ARG A 177 7.52 -13.33 -13.14
CA ARG A 177 8.92 -13.05 -13.55
C ARG A 177 9.70 -14.35 -13.78
N ASN A 178 9.48 -15.35 -12.93
CA ASN A 178 10.18 -16.64 -13.02
C ASN A 178 9.66 -17.54 -14.14
N ASN A 179 8.52 -17.19 -14.76
CA ASN A 179 7.87 -17.96 -15.83
C ASN A 179 7.50 -17.07 -17.01
N GLN A 180 8.42 -16.20 -17.44
CA GLN A 180 8.17 -15.17 -18.45
C GLN A 180 7.73 -15.74 -19.80
N GLU A 181 8.40 -16.79 -20.28
CA GLU A 181 8.09 -17.39 -21.58
C GLU A 181 6.64 -17.86 -21.66
N TYR A 182 6.18 -18.49 -20.58
CA TYR A 182 4.79 -18.95 -20.48
C TYR A 182 3.82 -17.76 -20.47
N HIS A 183 4.12 -16.73 -19.69
CA HIS A 183 3.20 -15.58 -19.52
C HIS A 183 3.18 -14.67 -20.75
N ARG A 184 4.19 -14.72 -21.59
CA ARG A 184 4.25 -13.93 -22.83
C ARG A 184 3.08 -14.23 -23.77
N THR A 185 2.61 -15.49 -23.76
CA THR A 185 1.58 -15.97 -24.70
C THR A 185 0.26 -16.35 -24.00
N SER A 186 0.21 -16.34 -22.67
CA SER A 186 -1.00 -16.71 -21.91
C SER A 186 -1.74 -15.48 -21.40
N THR A 187 -3.05 -15.63 -21.20
CA THR A 187 -3.90 -14.58 -20.61
C THR A 187 -4.06 -14.84 -19.12
N THR A 188 -3.71 -13.85 -18.32
CA THR A 188 -3.74 -13.93 -16.86
C THR A 188 -4.70 -12.89 -16.30
N VAL A 189 -5.61 -13.34 -15.43
CA VAL A 189 -6.45 -12.47 -14.60
C VAL A 189 -5.93 -12.52 -13.18
N ILE A 190 -5.73 -11.36 -12.58
CA ILE A 190 -5.28 -11.24 -11.18
C ILE A 190 -6.45 -10.67 -10.37
N TYR A 191 -6.83 -11.36 -9.31
CA TYR A 191 -7.84 -10.91 -8.35
C TYR A 191 -7.17 -10.15 -7.23
N GLY A 192 -7.68 -8.96 -6.92
CA GLY A 192 -7.27 -8.21 -5.76
C GLY A 192 -7.88 -6.83 -5.74
N LEU A 193 -7.96 -6.25 -4.55
CA LEU A 193 -8.63 -4.98 -4.33
C LEU A 193 -7.67 -3.79 -4.20
N ASP A 194 -6.38 -4.05 -3.98
CA ASP A 194 -5.42 -2.98 -3.72
C ASP A 194 -4.99 -2.27 -5.01
N ALA A 195 -4.84 -0.95 -4.90
CA ALA A 195 -4.43 -0.11 -6.02
C ALA A 195 -3.00 -0.40 -6.51
N ASP A 196 -2.15 -0.95 -5.64
CA ASP A 196 -0.78 -1.35 -5.99
C ASP A 196 -0.76 -2.41 -7.10
N LEU A 197 -1.79 -3.26 -7.17
CA LEU A 197 -1.91 -4.26 -8.24
C LEU A 197 -1.94 -3.60 -9.63
N ILE A 198 -2.50 -2.39 -9.74
CA ILE A 198 -2.49 -1.65 -11.01
C ILE A 198 -1.04 -1.32 -11.40
N MET A 199 -0.25 -0.80 -10.45
CA MET A 199 1.15 -0.44 -10.69
C MET A 199 2.01 -1.68 -10.99
N LEU A 200 1.81 -2.76 -10.22
CA LEU A 200 2.54 -4.01 -10.43
C LEU A 200 2.19 -4.64 -11.78
N THR A 201 0.91 -4.63 -12.16
CA THR A 201 0.50 -5.16 -13.48
C THR A 201 1.14 -4.35 -14.60
N LEU A 202 1.04 -3.01 -14.54
CA LEU A 202 1.67 -2.13 -15.53
C LEU A 202 3.17 -2.42 -15.66
N ASN A 203 3.85 -2.60 -14.53
CA ASN A 203 5.28 -2.86 -14.51
C ASN A 203 5.66 -4.17 -15.24
N HIS A 204 4.75 -5.16 -15.24
CA HIS A 204 5.03 -6.48 -15.78
C HIS A 204 4.47 -6.72 -17.19
N LEU A 205 3.79 -5.72 -17.80
CA LEU A 205 3.21 -5.88 -19.16
C LEU A 205 4.26 -6.23 -20.21
N HIS A 206 5.50 -5.82 -20.04
CA HIS A 206 6.57 -6.10 -20.99
C HIS A 206 6.97 -7.60 -21.03
N ILE A 207 6.63 -8.36 -19.98
CA ILE A 207 6.89 -9.80 -19.91
C ILE A 207 5.60 -10.63 -19.97
N ALA A 208 4.48 -10.04 -19.63
CA ALA A 208 3.17 -10.69 -19.63
C ALA A 208 2.14 -9.71 -20.20
N PRO A 209 2.09 -9.55 -21.53
CA PRO A 209 1.32 -8.46 -22.16
C PRO A 209 -0.19 -8.61 -22.08
N SER A 210 -0.70 -9.78 -21.69
CA SER A 210 -2.15 -10.04 -21.58
C SER A 210 -2.52 -10.30 -20.12
N MET A 211 -2.39 -9.25 -19.28
CA MET A 211 -2.79 -9.31 -17.87
C MET A 211 -3.91 -8.31 -17.59
N PHE A 212 -4.90 -8.78 -16.84
CA PHE A 212 -6.08 -8.00 -16.47
C PHE A 212 -6.30 -8.12 -14.97
N LEU A 213 -6.82 -7.07 -14.35
CA LEU A 213 -7.20 -7.12 -12.94
C LEU A 213 -8.70 -7.33 -12.83
N PHE A 214 -9.10 -8.23 -11.96
CA PHE A 214 -10.49 -8.48 -11.63
C PHE A 214 -10.76 -7.97 -10.21
N ARG A 215 -11.80 -7.15 -10.08
CA ARG A 215 -12.25 -6.72 -8.75
C ARG A 215 -13.74 -6.43 -8.76
N GLU A 216 -14.34 -6.62 -7.59
CA GLU A 216 -15.72 -6.23 -7.36
C GLU A 216 -15.77 -4.71 -7.12
N THR A 217 -16.89 -4.10 -7.50
CA THR A 217 -17.04 -2.65 -7.39
C THR A 217 -17.41 -2.27 -5.96
N PRO A 218 -16.63 -1.38 -5.32
CA PRO A 218 -17.00 -0.90 -3.98
C PRO A 218 -18.32 -0.14 -3.98
N HIS A 219 -19.03 -0.16 -2.88
CA HIS A 219 -20.32 0.51 -2.74
C HIS A 219 -20.25 2.02 -3.00
N PHE A 220 -19.13 2.65 -2.63
CA PHE A 220 -18.96 4.11 -2.81
C PHE A 220 -18.78 4.52 -4.27
N ILE A 221 -18.61 3.58 -5.18
CA ILE A 221 -18.25 3.89 -6.58
C ILE A 221 -19.31 4.76 -7.29
N LYS A 222 -20.59 4.61 -6.92
CA LYS A 222 -21.67 5.41 -7.51
C LYS A 222 -21.53 6.92 -7.23
N THR A 223 -20.82 7.28 -6.15
CA THR A 223 -20.55 8.69 -5.86
C THR A 223 -19.50 9.28 -6.80
N ILE A 224 -18.71 8.43 -7.43
CA ILE A 224 -17.65 8.83 -8.37
C ILE A 224 -18.14 8.69 -9.81
N ASP A 225 -18.76 7.56 -10.15
CA ASP A 225 -19.30 7.29 -11.49
C ASP A 225 -20.63 6.52 -11.38
N LYS A 226 -21.71 7.16 -11.78
CA LYS A 226 -23.09 6.62 -11.73
C LYS A 226 -23.30 5.43 -12.68
N THR A 227 -22.43 5.24 -13.67
CA THR A 227 -22.55 4.13 -14.63
C THR A 227 -21.98 2.82 -14.09
N LEU A 228 -21.18 2.88 -13.01
CA LEU A 228 -20.64 1.69 -12.37
C LEU A 228 -21.61 1.20 -11.29
N GLU A 229 -21.95 -0.09 -11.35
CA GLU A 229 -22.89 -0.71 -10.42
C GLU A 229 -22.15 -1.40 -9.28
N PRO A 230 -22.48 -1.09 -8.01
CA PRO A 230 -21.88 -1.80 -6.88
C PRO A 230 -22.11 -3.31 -6.99
N ASN A 231 -21.11 -4.07 -6.61
CA ASN A 231 -21.12 -5.55 -6.59
C ASN A 231 -21.16 -6.20 -7.97
N LYS A 232 -21.17 -5.42 -9.06
CA LYS A 232 -21.03 -5.97 -10.41
C LYS A 232 -19.55 -6.27 -10.68
N ASN A 233 -19.31 -7.30 -11.48
CA ASN A 233 -17.95 -7.75 -11.78
C ASN A 233 -17.35 -6.94 -12.93
N TYR A 234 -16.21 -6.31 -12.68
CA TYR A 234 -15.48 -5.53 -13.67
C TYR A 234 -14.05 -6.06 -13.81
N ILE A 235 -13.50 -5.83 -14.99
CA ILE A 235 -12.11 -6.12 -15.30
C ILE A 235 -11.44 -4.78 -15.63
N ILE A 236 -10.21 -4.61 -15.15
CA ILE A 236 -9.37 -3.45 -15.49
C ILE A 236 -8.40 -3.91 -16.58
N ASP A 237 -8.42 -3.23 -17.70
CA ASP A 237 -7.66 -3.55 -18.91
C ASP A 237 -6.30 -2.83 -18.86
N UNK A 238 -5.34 -3.41 -18.21
CA UNK A 238 -4.25 -3.05 -18.06
C UNK A 238 -3.61 -2.80 -19.12
N PRO A 239 -3.53 -3.69 -20.22
CA PRO A 239 -2.83 -3.37 -21.49
C PRO A 239 -3.30 -2.07 -22.15
N LEU A 240 -4.59 -1.85 -22.20
CA LEU A 240 -5.15 -0.59 -22.72
C LEU A 240 -4.67 0.61 -21.89
N PHE A 241 -4.62 0.47 -20.57
CA PHE A 241 -4.15 1.56 -19.69
C PHE A 241 -2.69 1.90 -20.00
N GLY A 242 -1.84 0.92 -20.16
CA GLY A 242 -0.43 1.14 -20.54
C GLY A 242 -0.29 1.92 -21.85
N LYS A 243 -1.14 1.59 -22.85
CA LYS A 243 -1.15 2.32 -24.13
C LYS A 243 -1.58 3.77 -23.94
N VAL A 244 -2.66 4.01 -23.18
CA VAL A 244 -3.16 5.38 -22.93
C VAL A 244 -2.11 6.21 -22.21
N LEU A 245 -1.50 5.66 -21.16
CA LEU A 245 -0.45 6.36 -20.39
C LEU A 245 0.76 6.69 -21.24
N SER A 246 1.25 5.70 -21.99
CA SER A 246 2.46 5.91 -22.80
C SER A 246 2.25 6.96 -23.87
N LEU A 247 1.07 6.99 -24.50
CA LEU A 247 0.73 8.01 -25.49
C LEU A 247 0.66 9.41 -24.84
N GLU A 248 -0.03 9.52 -23.72
CA GLU A 248 -0.15 10.79 -22.97
C GLU A 248 1.22 11.34 -22.56
N LEU A 249 2.06 10.48 -21.99
CA LEU A 249 3.39 10.87 -21.49
C LEU A 249 4.38 11.16 -22.62
N ASN A 250 4.09 10.68 -23.82
CA ASN A 250 4.87 10.96 -25.03
C ASN A 250 4.32 12.16 -25.81
N ASN A 251 3.56 13.03 -25.13
CA ASN A 251 2.93 14.23 -25.70
C ASN A 251 2.06 13.90 -26.93
N ASN A 252 1.30 12.79 -26.83
CA ASN A 252 0.36 12.29 -27.85
C ASN A 252 1.02 11.89 -29.17
N LYS A 253 2.34 11.66 -29.16
CA LYS A 253 3.06 11.03 -30.27
C LYS A 253 3.16 9.54 -30.00
N GLU A 254 2.83 8.73 -31.01
CA GLU A 254 2.83 7.28 -30.87
C GLU A 254 4.23 6.79 -30.45
N PRO A 255 4.37 6.16 -29.27
CA PRO A 255 5.68 5.68 -28.85
C PRO A 255 6.03 4.36 -29.54
N ASP A 256 7.31 4.14 -29.82
CA ASP A 256 7.78 2.83 -30.23
C ASP A 256 7.74 1.85 -29.02
N THR A 257 8.05 0.59 -29.26
CA THR A 257 7.98 -0.46 -28.24
C THR A 257 8.86 -0.15 -27.02
N LYS A 258 10.04 0.41 -27.23
CA LYS A 258 10.97 0.76 -26.15
C LYS A 258 10.44 1.96 -25.36
N GLN A 259 10.00 2.96 -26.07
CA GLN A 259 9.37 4.12 -25.44
C GLN A 259 8.11 3.74 -24.64
N UNK A 260 7.26 2.92 -24.99
CA UNK A 260 6.20 2.51 -24.39
C UNK A 260 6.46 2.06 -23.13
N LYS A 261 7.42 1.10 -23.13
CA LYS A 261 7.87 0.53 -21.86
C LYS A 261 8.44 1.60 -20.92
N ASN A 262 9.33 2.42 -21.44
CA ASN A 262 9.98 3.45 -20.62
C ASN A 262 8.96 4.44 -20.03
N ARG A 263 7.98 4.88 -20.82
CA ARG A 263 6.94 5.83 -20.35
C ARG A 263 6.10 5.22 -19.22
N ILE A 264 5.77 3.93 -19.33
CA ILE A 264 5.03 3.21 -18.28
C ILE A 264 5.89 3.14 -16.99
N PHE A 265 7.16 2.78 -17.12
CA PHE A 265 8.07 2.68 -15.97
C PHE A 265 8.27 4.05 -15.30
N ASP A 266 8.44 5.09 -16.10
CA ASP A 266 8.56 6.46 -15.60
C ASP A 266 7.29 6.88 -14.83
N TYR A 267 6.11 6.55 -15.38
CA TYR A 267 4.83 6.83 -14.71
C TYR A 267 4.76 6.18 -13.33
N ILE A 268 5.07 4.89 -13.27
CA ILE A 268 5.03 4.13 -12.00
C ILE A 268 5.95 4.79 -10.98
N PHE A 269 7.18 5.08 -11.39
CA PHE A 269 8.19 5.68 -10.51
C PHE A 269 7.74 7.05 -10.00
N LEU A 270 7.19 7.88 -10.87
CA LEU A 270 6.69 9.21 -10.49
C LEU A 270 5.52 9.09 -9.50
N CYS A 271 4.67 8.09 -9.66
CA CYS A 271 3.54 7.88 -8.76
C CYS A 271 3.98 7.50 -7.33
N PHE A 272 5.22 7.03 -7.13
CA PHE A 272 5.74 6.81 -5.77
C PHE A 272 5.77 8.11 -4.95
N LEU A 273 5.89 9.26 -5.60
CA LEU A 273 5.88 10.58 -4.93
C LEU A 273 4.52 10.92 -4.31
N LEU A 274 3.46 10.22 -4.73
CA LEU A 274 2.09 10.40 -4.20
C LEU A 274 1.87 9.63 -2.89
N GLY A 275 2.88 8.91 -2.43
CA GLY A 275 2.83 8.07 -1.24
C GLY A 275 2.44 6.63 -1.57
N ASN A 276 2.95 5.70 -0.79
CA ASN A 276 2.63 4.27 -0.90
C ASN A 276 2.81 3.61 0.47
N ASP A 277 2.87 2.30 0.51
CA ASP A 277 3.00 1.57 1.77
C ASP A 277 4.37 1.73 2.44
N PHE A 278 5.36 2.24 1.71
CA PHE A 278 6.76 2.33 2.15
C PHE A 278 7.25 3.76 2.36
N LEU A 279 6.63 4.73 1.68
CA LEU A 279 7.02 6.14 1.69
C LEU A 279 5.80 7.05 1.84
N PRO A 280 5.89 8.10 2.68
CA PRO A 280 4.80 9.07 2.78
C PRO A 280 4.73 9.98 1.55
N HIS A 281 3.53 10.49 1.25
CA HIS A 281 3.33 11.47 0.18
C HIS A 281 3.82 12.85 0.60
N PHE A 282 4.23 13.65 -0.38
CA PHE A 282 4.56 15.06 -0.15
C PHE A 282 3.28 15.87 0.06
N PRO A 283 3.19 16.71 1.11
CA PRO A 283 2.01 17.58 1.28
C PRO A 283 1.74 18.45 0.06
N ALA A 284 2.77 18.89 -0.65
CA ALA A 284 2.65 19.69 -1.87
C ALA A 284 2.13 18.89 -3.07
N LEU A 285 2.13 17.55 -3.02
CA LEU A 285 1.76 16.67 -4.14
C LEU A 285 0.61 15.74 -3.76
N ASN A 286 -0.50 16.32 -3.32
CA ASN A 286 -1.68 15.57 -2.88
C ASN A 286 -2.46 15.08 -4.10
N ILE A 287 -2.63 13.76 -4.23
CA ILE A 287 -3.36 13.14 -5.35
C ILE A 287 -4.83 13.60 -5.42
N ARG A 288 -5.44 13.93 -4.28
CA ARG A 288 -6.85 14.37 -4.22
C ARG A 288 -7.05 15.78 -4.76
N THR A 289 -5.97 16.52 -4.96
CA THR A 289 -6.01 17.89 -5.51
C THR A 289 -5.25 17.92 -6.85
N THR A 290 -4.05 18.45 -6.87
CA THR A 290 -3.30 18.66 -8.12
C THR A 290 -2.00 17.85 -8.21
N GLY A 291 -1.74 16.97 -7.24
CA GLY A 291 -0.43 16.30 -7.13
C GLY A 291 -0.02 15.54 -8.38
N ILE A 292 -0.87 14.64 -8.86
CA ILE A 292 -0.54 13.82 -10.03
C ILE A 292 -0.46 14.69 -11.30
N ASP A 293 -1.37 15.65 -11.45
CA ASP A 293 -1.38 16.55 -12.62
C ASP A 293 -0.09 17.39 -12.66
N THR A 294 0.35 17.90 -11.50
CA THR A 294 1.61 18.65 -11.38
C THR A 294 2.81 17.81 -11.85
N ILE A 295 2.90 16.59 -11.33
CA ILE A 295 4.01 15.67 -11.66
C ILE A 295 4.02 15.36 -13.16
N LEU A 296 2.86 15.00 -13.72
CA LEU A 296 2.77 14.60 -15.13
C LEU A 296 2.98 15.78 -16.07
N CYS A 297 2.51 16.97 -15.70
CA CYS A 297 2.74 18.19 -16.48
C CYS A 297 4.24 18.50 -16.59
N VAL A 298 4.95 18.45 -15.45
CA VAL A 298 6.41 18.68 -15.44
C VAL A 298 7.13 17.58 -16.24
N TYR A 299 6.73 16.33 -16.06
CA TYR A 299 7.33 15.22 -16.83
C TYR A 299 7.19 15.44 -18.34
N LYS A 300 5.98 15.77 -18.80
CA LYS A 300 5.72 15.99 -20.24
C LYS A 300 6.57 17.14 -20.80
N LYS A 301 6.75 18.19 -20.01
CA LYS A 301 7.58 19.35 -20.38
C LYS A 301 9.08 18.98 -20.48
N VAL A 302 9.59 18.26 -19.49
CA VAL A 302 11.04 18.03 -19.29
C VAL A 302 11.53 16.81 -20.07
N ILE A 303 10.76 15.73 -20.11
CA ILE A 303 11.16 14.41 -20.65
C ILE A 303 10.28 13.99 -21.84
N GLY A 304 8.98 14.27 -21.79
CA GLY A 304 7.99 13.72 -22.72
C GLY A 304 8.21 14.07 -24.21
N ASN A 305 8.99 15.11 -24.50
CA ASN A 305 9.31 15.53 -25.88
C ASN A 305 10.62 14.93 -26.41
N SER A 306 11.29 14.10 -25.61
CA SER A 306 12.60 13.52 -25.96
C SER A 306 12.53 11.99 -25.91
N ASN A 307 13.62 11.37 -26.30
CA ASN A 307 13.80 9.92 -26.13
C ASN A 307 14.37 9.56 -24.75
N ASP A 308 14.56 10.55 -23.88
CA ASP A 308 15.02 10.35 -22.51
C ASP A 308 13.94 9.65 -21.66
N ASN A 309 14.37 9.07 -20.57
CA ASN A 309 13.51 8.45 -19.56
C ASN A 309 14.16 8.62 -18.17
N ILE A 310 13.39 8.43 -17.13
CA ILE A 310 13.92 8.54 -15.76
C ILE A 310 14.22 7.17 -15.15
N VAL A 311 13.69 6.10 -15.74
CA VAL A 311 13.88 4.72 -15.24
C VAL A 311 14.28 3.82 -16.40
N ASN A 312 15.24 2.94 -16.17
CA ASN A 312 15.62 1.89 -17.11
C ASN A 312 15.62 0.54 -16.34
N GLY A 313 14.52 -0.19 -16.46
CA GLY A 313 14.31 -1.40 -15.65
C GLY A 313 14.23 -1.06 -14.17
N SER A 314 15.13 -1.60 -13.38
CA SER A 314 15.20 -1.34 -11.92
C SER A 314 16.19 -0.21 -11.56
N LYS A 315 16.77 0.45 -12.57
CA LYS A 315 17.79 1.50 -12.38
C LYS A 315 17.18 2.88 -12.60
N ILE A 316 17.43 3.81 -11.68
CA ILE A 316 17.00 5.21 -11.80
C ILE A 316 18.09 6.01 -12.51
N ILE A 317 17.68 6.81 -13.49
CA ILE A 317 18.55 7.79 -14.16
C ILE A 317 18.42 9.10 -13.37
N TRP A 318 19.21 9.19 -12.30
CA TRP A 318 19.11 10.29 -11.32
C TRP A 318 19.20 11.67 -11.96
N LYS A 319 20.08 11.83 -12.96
CA LYS A 319 20.24 13.07 -13.69
C LYS A 319 18.91 13.57 -14.28
N ASN A 320 18.13 12.67 -14.85
CA ASN A 320 16.84 13.03 -15.48
C ASN A 320 15.74 13.23 -14.42
N PHE A 321 15.71 12.39 -13.40
CA PHE A 321 14.80 12.58 -12.27
C PHE A 321 15.04 13.92 -11.57
N ARG A 322 16.32 14.31 -11.41
CA ARG A 322 16.71 15.58 -10.81
C ARG A 322 16.12 16.78 -11.57
N LYS A 323 16.12 16.74 -12.91
CA LYS A 323 15.53 17.82 -13.74
C LYS A 323 14.05 18.04 -13.38
N ILE A 324 13.30 16.94 -13.24
CA ILE A 324 11.87 16.99 -12.87
C ILE A 324 11.71 17.55 -11.46
N MET A 325 12.47 17.03 -10.51
CA MET A 325 12.33 17.39 -9.10
C MET A 325 12.71 18.84 -8.83
N ILE A 326 13.70 19.39 -9.53
CA ILE A 326 14.06 20.82 -9.43
C ILE A 326 12.87 21.69 -9.90
N GLU A 327 12.24 21.34 -11.03
CA GLU A 327 11.07 22.09 -11.54
C GLU A 327 9.93 22.08 -10.53
N ILE A 328 9.63 20.91 -9.94
CA ILE A 328 8.55 20.81 -8.94
C ILE A 328 8.95 21.56 -7.65
N ALA A 329 10.19 21.37 -7.18
CA ALA A 329 10.67 22.00 -5.94
C ALA A 329 10.64 23.52 -6.02
N ASN A 330 10.91 24.10 -7.18
CA ASN A 330 10.85 25.56 -7.40
C ASN A 330 9.44 26.11 -7.17
N THR A 331 8.41 25.28 -7.28
CA THR A 331 7.01 25.68 -7.05
C THR A 331 6.46 25.20 -5.72
N GLU A 332 7.28 24.60 -4.87
CA GLU A 332 6.80 23.97 -3.61
C GLU A 332 6.02 24.94 -2.73
N GLU A 333 6.53 26.16 -2.54
CA GLU A 333 5.87 27.16 -1.71
C GLU A 333 4.48 27.52 -2.26
N VAL A 334 4.37 27.70 -3.58
CA VAL A 334 3.08 27.98 -4.24
C VAL A 334 2.12 26.78 -4.06
N LEU A 335 2.63 25.57 -4.22
CA LEU A 335 1.82 24.34 -4.02
C LEU A 335 1.35 24.23 -2.57
N MET A 336 2.20 24.55 -1.61
CA MET A 336 1.84 24.54 -0.18
C MET A 336 0.79 25.60 0.15
N HIS A 337 0.91 26.80 -0.45
CA HIS A 337 -0.10 27.85 -0.32
C HIS A 337 -1.46 27.38 -0.84
N ASN A 338 -1.47 26.75 -2.02
CA ASN A 338 -2.70 26.23 -2.62
C ASN A 338 -3.34 25.13 -1.76
N GLU A 339 -2.54 24.19 -1.26
CA GLU A 339 -3.03 23.14 -0.35
C GLU A 339 -3.62 23.75 0.93
N TYR A 340 -2.96 24.74 1.50
CA TYR A 340 -3.43 25.41 2.70
C TYR A 340 -4.81 26.03 2.47
N LYS A 341 -5.00 26.72 1.34
CA LYS A 341 -6.29 27.32 0.94
C LYS A 341 -7.38 26.25 0.76
N ILE A 342 -7.06 25.20 0.00
CA ILE A 342 -8.01 24.12 -0.29
C ILE A 342 -8.44 23.46 1.03
N ARG A 343 -7.49 23.14 1.90
CA ARG A 343 -7.76 22.49 3.17
C ARG A 343 -8.57 23.41 4.12
N THR A 344 -8.30 24.71 4.09
CA THR A 344 -9.08 25.69 4.86
C THR A 344 -10.54 25.70 4.40
N LYS A 345 -10.79 25.70 3.09
CA LYS A 345 -12.14 25.65 2.53
C LYS A 345 -12.85 24.35 2.91
N GLN A 346 -12.16 23.21 2.76
CA GLN A 346 -12.70 21.89 3.11
C GLN A 346 -13.03 21.81 4.60
N SER A 347 -12.15 22.32 5.46
CA SER A 347 -12.35 22.36 6.91
C SER A 347 -13.62 23.15 7.27
N LYS A 348 -13.80 24.35 6.71
CA LYS A 348 -15.00 25.17 6.91
C LYS A 348 -16.26 24.45 6.46
N ASN A 349 -16.22 23.79 5.30
CA ASN A 349 -17.36 23.03 4.78
C ASN A 349 -17.75 21.89 5.73
N ILE A 350 -16.77 21.18 6.28
CA ILE A 350 -17.01 20.07 7.22
C ILE A 350 -17.56 20.62 8.54
N MET A 351 -17.01 21.71 9.07
CA MET A 351 -17.46 22.33 10.31
C MET A 351 -18.93 22.78 10.22
N ASN A 352 -19.36 23.23 9.04
CA ASN A 352 -20.72 23.72 8.80
C ASN A 352 -21.74 22.62 8.51
N ARG A 353 -21.29 21.37 8.33
CA ARG A 353 -22.20 20.23 8.10
C ARG A 353 -22.70 19.69 9.43
N LYS A 354 -23.98 19.29 9.44
CA LYS A 354 -24.52 18.49 10.53
C LYS A 354 -24.03 17.05 10.33
N MET A 355 -23.18 16.58 11.24
CA MET A 355 -22.54 15.27 11.14
C MET A 355 -22.75 14.48 12.43
N GLU A 356 -22.91 13.18 12.28
CA GLU A 356 -22.87 12.23 13.39
C GLU A 356 -21.47 12.25 14.05
N GLU A 357 -21.40 11.94 15.33
CA GLU A 357 -20.13 11.96 16.07
C GLU A 357 -19.07 11.04 15.47
N CYS A 358 -19.48 9.88 14.95
CA CYS A 358 -18.55 8.95 14.30
C CYS A 358 -17.93 9.54 13.03
N ASP A 359 -18.73 10.25 12.23
CA ASP A 359 -18.23 10.94 11.02
C ASP A 359 -17.32 12.11 11.39
N ARG A 360 -17.62 12.82 12.49
CA ARG A 360 -16.74 13.86 13.01
C ARG A 360 -15.40 13.30 13.44
N PHE A 361 -15.40 12.15 14.11
CA PHE A 361 -14.16 11.47 14.50
C PHE A 361 -13.30 11.11 13.28
N VAL A 362 -13.92 10.50 12.26
CA VAL A 362 -13.21 10.13 11.02
C VAL A 362 -12.60 11.37 10.34
N SER A 363 -13.26 12.52 10.45
CA SER A 363 -12.86 13.78 9.81
C SER A 363 -11.95 14.65 10.71
N VAL A 364 -11.48 14.14 11.85
CA VAL A 364 -10.71 14.94 12.81
C VAL A 364 -9.49 15.65 12.19
N PRO A 365 -8.77 15.08 11.20
CA PRO A 365 -7.66 15.82 10.59
C PRO A 365 -8.09 17.11 9.89
N MET A 366 -9.35 17.20 9.46
CA MET A 366 -9.89 18.42 8.83
C MET A 366 -10.53 19.37 9.85
N LEU A 367 -10.90 18.86 11.04
CA LEU A 367 -11.50 19.66 12.11
C LEU A 367 -10.43 20.25 13.02
N ASP A 368 -9.35 19.54 13.26
CA ASP A 368 -8.21 20.02 14.06
C ASP A 368 -6.96 20.12 13.16
N ARG A 369 -6.72 21.32 12.66
CA ARG A 369 -5.57 21.65 11.84
C ARG A 369 -4.52 22.48 12.61
N SER A 370 -4.45 22.31 13.92
CA SER A 370 -3.57 23.11 14.78
C SER A 370 -2.10 23.03 14.36
N ILE A 371 -1.60 21.84 13.98
CA ILE A 371 -0.21 21.66 13.51
C ILE A 371 -0.01 22.39 12.18
N GLU A 372 -0.94 22.24 11.25
CA GLU A 372 -0.86 22.91 9.94
C GLU A 372 -0.90 24.44 10.10
N HIS A 373 -1.74 24.95 11.00
CA HIS A 373 -1.80 26.39 11.30
C HIS A 373 -0.51 26.90 11.96
N TYR A 374 0.13 26.08 12.78
CA TYR A 374 1.43 26.42 13.36
C TYR A 374 2.51 26.49 12.27
N ILE A 375 2.53 25.53 11.35
CA ILE A 375 3.50 25.49 10.24
C ILE A 375 3.27 26.71 9.32
N ASN A 376 2.05 26.93 8.91
CA ASN A 376 1.57 28.06 8.10
C ASN A 376 2.55 28.48 6.98
N PRO A 377 2.39 27.96 5.75
CA PRO A 377 3.35 28.24 4.68
C PRO A 377 3.34 29.70 4.21
N TYR A 378 2.40 30.55 4.67
CA TYR A 378 2.38 31.98 4.38
C TYR A 378 3.33 32.77 5.29
N GLU A 379 3.82 32.16 6.37
CA GLU A 379 4.70 32.81 7.34
C GLU A 379 6.16 32.42 7.10
N LYS A 380 7.07 33.37 7.28
CA LYS A 380 8.51 33.12 7.14
C LYS A 380 8.95 31.96 8.04
N GLN A 381 9.96 31.22 7.60
CA GLN A 381 10.55 30.11 8.36
C GLN A 381 9.58 28.94 8.58
N TRP A 382 8.55 28.79 7.72
CA TRP A 382 7.62 27.66 7.83
C TRP A 382 8.32 26.32 7.66
N GLN A 383 9.44 26.27 6.93
CA GLN A 383 10.22 25.06 6.69
C GLN A 383 10.79 24.52 8.01
N GLU A 384 11.34 25.41 8.86
CA GLU A 384 11.86 25.01 10.18
C GLU A 384 10.72 24.49 11.05
N ARG A 385 9.57 25.17 11.04
CA ARG A 385 8.39 24.73 11.79
C ARG A 385 7.86 23.38 11.30
N TYR A 386 7.93 23.11 9.98
CA TYR A 386 7.58 21.83 9.40
C TYR A 386 8.40 20.70 10.04
N TYR A 387 9.73 20.82 10.03
CA TYR A 387 10.61 19.79 10.59
C TYR A 387 10.48 19.70 12.11
N ASN A 388 10.43 20.84 12.79
CA ASN A 388 10.31 20.87 14.24
C ASN A 388 9.04 20.11 14.70
N LYS A 389 7.91 20.38 14.05
CA LYS A 389 6.62 19.81 14.49
C LYS A 389 6.40 18.38 14.03
N LEU A 390 6.82 18.05 12.80
CA LEU A 390 6.54 16.74 12.20
C LEU A 390 7.64 15.70 12.46
N PHE A 391 8.87 16.15 12.64
CA PHE A 391 10.02 15.26 12.90
C PHE A 391 10.50 15.37 14.34
N LYS A 392 10.06 16.40 15.06
CA LYS A 392 10.48 16.70 16.46
C LYS A 392 11.99 16.90 16.60
N ILE A 393 12.56 17.57 15.61
CA ILE A 393 13.99 17.91 15.58
C ILE A 393 14.18 19.38 15.22
N ASP A 394 15.24 19.96 15.72
CA ASP A 394 15.74 21.25 15.24
C ASP A 394 16.56 20.95 13.99
N ILE A 395 16.07 21.42 12.86
CA ILE A 395 16.61 21.04 11.57
C ILE A 395 17.93 21.76 11.28
N ASP A 396 18.87 21.03 10.75
CA ASP A 396 20.13 21.54 10.22
C ASP A 396 20.42 20.86 8.87
N ASP A 397 21.49 21.22 8.22
CA ASP A 397 21.82 20.71 6.90
C ASP A 397 22.15 19.21 6.91
N ASP A 398 22.77 18.70 7.97
CA ASP A 398 23.08 17.27 8.09
C ASP A 398 21.80 16.45 8.23
N ARG A 399 20.86 16.92 9.03
CA ARG A 399 19.57 16.24 9.21
C ARG A 399 18.71 16.30 7.94
N ARG A 400 18.68 17.46 7.24
CA ARG A 400 18.02 17.56 5.92
C ARG A 400 18.58 16.53 4.96
N LYS A 401 19.92 16.39 4.94
CA LYS A 401 20.61 15.42 4.09
C LYS A 401 20.23 13.99 4.46
N GLN A 402 20.28 13.64 5.75
CA GLN A 402 19.95 12.29 6.22
C GLN A 402 18.52 11.90 5.84
N ILE A 403 17.55 12.79 6.08
CA ILE A 403 16.14 12.54 5.76
C ILE A 403 15.96 12.38 4.24
N SER A 404 16.59 13.27 3.47
CA SER A 404 16.49 13.26 2.00
C SER A 404 17.11 12.01 1.40
N ILE A 405 18.30 11.61 1.87
CA ILE A 405 18.96 10.39 1.39
C ILE A 405 18.11 9.15 1.72
N ASN A 406 17.55 9.08 2.93
CA ASN A 406 16.68 7.94 3.31
C ASN A 406 15.44 7.88 2.38
N TYR A 407 14.88 9.03 1.98
CA TYR A 407 13.77 9.06 1.04
C TYR A 407 14.21 8.60 -0.36
N LEU A 408 15.37 9.04 -0.84
CA LEU A 408 15.92 8.61 -2.14
C LEU A 408 16.22 7.10 -2.15
N GLU A 409 16.77 6.58 -1.05
CA GLU A 409 16.91 5.13 -0.85
C GLU A 409 15.56 4.43 -1.03
N GLY A 410 14.51 5.01 -0.44
CA GLY A 410 13.15 4.46 -0.49
C GLY A 410 12.58 4.42 -1.90
N LEU A 411 12.81 5.46 -2.70
CA LEU A 411 12.39 5.47 -4.10
C LEU A 411 13.08 4.33 -4.88
N GLU A 412 14.37 4.16 -4.68
CA GLU A 412 15.14 3.11 -5.35
C GLU A 412 14.74 1.73 -4.85
N TRP A 413 14.58 1.58 -3.53
CA TRP A 413 14.14 0.32 -2.91
C TRP A 413 12.78 -0.10 -3.47
N THR A 414 11.81 0.82 -3.52
CA THR A 414 10.46 0.55 -4.00
C THR A 414 10.47 0.15 -5.49
N LEU A 415 11.24 0.87 -6.31
CA LEU A 415 11.38 0.54 -7.72
C LEU A 415 11.90 -0.89 -7.90
N LYS A 416 12.97 -1.24 -7.17
CA LYS A 416 13.55 -2.60 -7.24
C LYS A 416 12.54 -3.65 -6.75
N TYR A 417 11.84 -3.35 -5.64
CA TYR A 417 10.83 -4.26 -5.10
C TYR A 417 9.72 -4.56 -6.12
N TYR A 418 9.30 -3.55 -6.88
CA TYR A 418 8.25 -3.71 -7.91
C TYR A 418 8.76 -4.43 -9.15
N THR A 419 10.04 -4.24 -9.51
CA THR A 419 10.58 -4.72 -10.80
C THR A 419 11.31 -6.07 -10.69
N THR A 420 12.08 -6.27 -9.64
CA THR A 420 12.97 -7.45 -9.52
C THR A 420 12.74 -8.26 -8.24
N GLY A 421 12.12 -7.68 -7.22
CA GLY A 421 11.91 -8.31 -5.93
C GLY A 421 12.67 -7.59 -4.83
N CYS A 422 12.55 -8.09 -3.60
CA CYS A 422 13.12 -7.43 -2.43
C CYS A 422 14.64 -7.55 -2.41
N VAL A 423 15.33 -6.43 -2.51
CA VAL A 423 16.80 -6.37 -2.54
C VAL A 423 17.41 -6.19 -1.14
N ASP A 424 16.61 -5.75 -0.18
CA ASP A 424 17.03 -5.60 1.22
C ASP A 424 15.77 -5.73 2.09
N TRP A 425 15.66 -6.84 2.80
CA TRP A 425 14.49 -7.15 3.65
C TRP A 425 14.46 -6.30 4.92
N ARG A 426 15.56 -5.63 5.27
CA ARG A 426 15.72 -4.88 6.53
C ARG A 426 15.68 -3.36 6.34
N TRP A 427 15.68 -2.87 5.11
CA TRP A 427 15.59 -1.44 4.82
C TRP A 427 14.22 -0.90 5.24
N LYS A 428 14.16 0.35 5.74
CA LYS A 428 12.93 1.11 5.93
C LYS A 428 13.18 2.60 5.84
N TYR A 429 12.13 3.36 5.54
CA TYR A 429 12.10 4.80 5.73
C TYR A 429 11.87 5.07 7.21
N ASN A 430 12.65 5.96 7.82
CA ASN A 430 12.70 6.10 9.28
C ASN A 430 11.76 7.14 9.87
N TYR A 431 10.92 7.81 9.04
CA TYR A 431 10.11 8.96 9.47
C TYR A 431 8.66 8.81 9.01
N ASN A 432 7.76 9.57 9.67
CA ASN A 432 6.33 9.57 9.30
C ASN A 432 6.01 10.53 8.15
N TYR A 433 6.88 11.51 7.90
CA TYR A 433 6.67 12.56 6.89
C TYR A 433 7.85 12.61 5.94
N PRO A 434 7.64 13.11 4.70
CA PRO A 434 8.74 13.22 3.75
C PRO A 434 9.57 14.48 4.02
N PRO A 435 10.80 14.55 3.48
CA PRO A 435 11.51 15.84 3.46
C PRO A 435 10.73 16.83 2.59
N LEU A 436 10.98 18.12 2.75
CA LEU A 436 10.47 19.10 1.79
C LEU A 436 11.11 18.89 0.43
N LEU A 437 10.37 19.18 -0.63
CA LEU A 437 10.83 18.97 -2.01
C LEU A 437 12.10 19.76 -2.30
N GLN A 438 12.21 20.99 -1.80
CA GLN A 438 13.41 21.81 -1.95
C GLN A 438 14.64 21.15 -1.33
N ASP A 439 14.48 20.51 -0.19
CA ASP A 439 15.59 19.82 0.46
C ASP A 439 15.95 18.53 -0.30
N LEU A 440 14.94 17.73 -0.66
CA LEU A 440 15.15 16.49 -1.42
C LEU A 440 15.91 16.78 -2.74
N SER A 441 15.50 17.80 -3.48
CA SER A 441 16.07 18.11 -4.79
C SER A 441 17.58 18.43 -4.73
N LYS A 442 18.06 18.99 -3.62
CA LYS A 442 19.48 19.28 -3.43
C LYS A 442 20.35 18.03 -3.44
N TYR A 443 19.81 16.91 -2.97
CA TYR A 443 20.58 15.67 -2.74
C TYR A 443 20.39 14.64 -3.83
N ILE A 444 19.57 14.92 -4.86
CA ILE A 444 19.43 14.05 -6.02
C ILE A 444 20.69 14.16 -6.86
N PRO A 445 21.39 13.05 -7.13
CA PRO A 445 22.63 13.11 -7.92
C PRO A 445 22.38 13.51 -9.37
N TYR A 446 23.40 14.09 -10.02
CA TYR A 446 23.43 14.31 -11.48
C TYR A 446 24.41 13.35 -12.16
N PHE A 447 24.73 12.28 -11.52
CA PHE A 447 25.60 11.21 -12.04
C PHE A 447 25.01 9.86 -11.65
N ASP A 448 25.48 8.81 -12.29
CA ASP A 448 25.03 7.45 -11.98
C ASP A 448 25.51 7.04 -10.59
N THR A 449 24.57 6.62 -9.76
CA THR A 449 24.87 6.10 -8.43
C THR A 449 23.76 5.14 -7.99
N THR A 450 24.03 4.36 -6.97
CA THR A 450 23.08 3.42 -6.37
C THR A 450 23.06 3.69 -4.86
N PHE A 451 21.88 4.02 -4.34
CA PHE A 451 21.67 4.24 -2.91
C PHE A 451 21.47 2.93 -2.15
N ILE A 452 20.78 1.97 -2.78
CA ILE A 452 20.46 0.67 -2.15
C ILE A 452 21.30 -0.41 -2.83
N LYS A 453 22.24 -0.96 -2.07
CA LYS A 453 23.01 -2.13 -2.51
C LYS A 453 22.19 -3.39 -2.22
N GLU A 454 22.25 -4.34 -3.11
CA GLU A 454 21.66 -5.65 -2.90
C GLU A 454 22.27 -6.31 -1.67
N ASN A 455 21.41 -6.72 -0.76
CA ASN A 455 21.81 -7.36 0.50
C ASN A 455 21.10 -8.71 0.60
N ASN A 456 21.85 -9.79 0.71
CA ASN A 456 21.31 -11.15 0.81
C ASN A 456 20.78 -11.45 2.23
N ASN A 457 20.23 -10.44 2.90
CA ASN A 457 19.60 -10.64 4.20
C ASN A 457 18.20 -11.28 4.05
N THR A 458 17.65 -11.69 5.17
CA THR A 458 16.33 -12.30 5.25
C THR A 458 15.38 -11.42 6.04
N SER A 459 14.08 -11.64 5.87
CA SER A 459 13.06 -11.01 6.69
C SER A 459 13.20 -11.48 8.15
N VAL A 460 12.53 -10.78 9.05
CA VAL A 460 12.40 -11.23 10.45
C VAL A 460 11.50 -12.49 10.51
N SER A 461 11.58 -13.22 11.61
CA SER A 461 10.68 -14.37 11.80
C SER A 461 9.22 -13.91 11.99
N PRO A 462 8.24 -14.78 11.74
CA PRO A 462 6.83 -14.42 11.94
C PRO A 462 6.53 -13.91 13.36
N LEU A 463 7.12 -14.50 14.39
CA LEU A 463 6.88 -14.06 15.78
C LEU A 463 7.52 -12.70 16.07
N VAL A 464 8.64 -12.38 15.45
CA VAL A 464 9.26 -11.05 15.57
C VAL A 464 8.38 -10.01 14.86
N GLN A 465 7.91 -10.28 13.64
CA GLN A 465 6.96 -9.39 12.95
C GLN A 465 5.71 -9.16 13.80
N LEU A 466 5.12 -10.26 14.29
CA LEU A 466 3.90 -10.21 15.10
C LEU A 466 4.10 -9.34 16.34
N SER A 467 5.21 -9.53 17.05
CA SER A 467 5.57 -8.73 18.23
C SER A 467 5.72 -7.25 17.88
N TYR A 468 6.34 -6.95 16.74
CA TYR A 468 6.59 -5.57 16.32
C TYR A 468 5.29 -4.82 15.99
N VAL A 469 4.32 -5.49 15.37
CA VAL A 469 3.13 -4.80 14.82
C VAL A 469 1.93 -4.82 15.77
N LEU A 470 1.90 -5.68 16.81
CA LEU A 470 0.72 -5.79 17.68
C LEU A 470 0.66 -4.70 18.74
N PRO A 471 -0.50 -4.07 18.94
CA PRO A 471 -0.76 -3.25 20.13
C PRO A 471 -0.77 -4.10 21.41
N LYS A 472 -0.52 -3.44 22.53
CA LYS A 472 -0.54 -4.07 23.87
C LYS A 472 -1.76 -4.98 24.07
N LYS A 473 -2.96 -4.50 23.75
CA LYS A 473 -4.22 -5.25 23.92
C LYS A 473 -4.28 -6.55 23.12
N ASN A 474 -3.45 -6.68 22.10
CA ASN A 474 -3.47 -7.84 21.19
C ASN A 474 -2.28 -8.80 21.42
N LEU A 475 -1.41 -8.53 22.39
CA LEU A 475 -0.22 -9.35 22.65
C LEU A 475 -0.56 -10.79 23.03
N TYR A 476 -1.78 -11.05 23.53
CA TYR A 476 -2.25 -12.40 23.83
C TYR A 476 -2.27 -13.34 22.61
N LEU A 477 -2.16 -12.79 21.40
CA LEU A 477 -2.04 -13.58 20.16
C LEU A 477 -0.66 -14.25 20.04
N LEU A 478 0.31 -13.79 20.83
CA LEU A 478 1.66 -14.37 20.91
C LEU A 478 1.70 -15.52 21.91
N PRO A 479 2.70 -16.39 21.82
CA PRO A 479 2.98 -17.33 22.92
C PRO A 479 3.21 -16.59 24.24
N ASN A 480 2.70 -17.14 25.34
CA ASN A 480 2.69 -16.49 26.66
C ASN A 480 4.07 -15.99 27.09
N LYS A 481 5.13 -16.79 26.87
CA LYS A 481 6.52 -16.40 27.24
C LYS A 481 6.96 -15.13 26.52
N ILE A 482 6.58 -14.97 25.25
CA ILE A 482 6.92 -13.78 24.46
C ILE A 482 6.13 -12.58 24.99
N GLU A 483 4.83 -12.74 25.20
CA GLU A 483 3.98 -11.67 25.76
C GLU A 483 4.55 -11.15 27.09
N GLU A 484 4.90 -12.04 28.01
CA GLU A 484 5.46 -11.69 29.32
C GLU A 484 6.75 -10.87 29.18
N VAL A 485 7.68 -11.34 28.35
CA VAL A 485 8.97 -10.66 28.13
C VAL A 485 8.77 -9.29 27.49
N LEU A 486 7.85 -9.15 26.54
CA LEU A 486 7.56 -7.86 25.90
C LEU A 486 7.00 -6.85 26.90
N LEU A 487 6.09 -7.27 27.76
CA LEU A 487 5.47 -6.40 28.77
C LEU A 487 6.47 -5.99 29.86
N GLU A 488 7.44 -6.85 30.16
CA GLU A 488 8.47 -6.56 31.16
C GLU A 488 9.61 -5.71 30.59
N LYS A 489 10.19 -6.13 29.48
CA LYS A 489 11.41 -5.51 28.92
C LYS A 489 11.14 -4.26 28.09
N PHE A 490 9.98 -4.20 27.44
CA PHE A 490 9.62 -3.10 26.52
C PHE A 490 8.38 -2.35 27.03
N GLU A 491 8.24 -2.16 28.33
CA GLU A 491 7.09 -1.51 28.97
C GLU A 491 6.80 -0.13 28.35
N GLU A 492 7.83 0.64 28.01
CA GLU A 492 7.69 1.97 27.43
C GLU A 492 7.09 1.95 26.01
N ILE A 493 7.22 0.82 25.31
CA ILE A 493 6.73 0.63 23.95
C ILE A 493 5.26 0.17 23.98
N TYR A 494 4.94 -0.83 24.82
CA TYR A 494 3.63 -1.47 24.87
C TYR A 494 2.76 -0.77 25.93
N THR A 495 2.36 0.47 25.59
CA THR A 495 1.51 1.31 26.44
C THR A 495 0.09 1.38 25.87
N ASP A 496 -0.85 1.84 26.69
CA ASP A 496 -2.26 1.97 26.28
C ASP A 496 -2.54 3.28 25.55
N THR A 497 -1.63 4.25 25.60
CA THR A 497 -1.82 5.57 25.00
C THR A 497 -0.62 5.98 24.15
N HIS A 498 -0.91 6.64 23.05
CA HIS A 498 0.09 7.16 22.11
C HIS A 498 -0.39 8.53 21.60
N ASN A 499 0.56 9.39 21.32
CA ASN A 499 0.29 10.63 20.57
C ASN A 499 0.03 10.26 19.10
N ILE A 500 -0.87 11.01 18.47
CA ILE A 500 -1.23 10.78 17.06
C ILE A 500 -1.08 12.10 16.33
N ASN A 501 -0.41 12.08 15.19
CA ASN A 501 -0.21 13.21 14.31
C ASN A 501 -1.02 13.02 13.04
N TRP A 502 -1.89 13.97 12.71
CA TRP A 502 -2.73 13.90 11.50
C TRP A 502 -2.55 15.11 10.57
N ALA A 503 -1.46 15.83 10.72
CA ALA A 503 -1.15 16.95 9.82
C ALA A 503 -1.12 16.49 8.37
N PHE A 504 -1.76 17.23 7.50
CA PHE A 504 -1.85 16.95 6.05
C PHE A 504 -2.61 15.67 5.69
N CYS A 505 -3.33 15.08 6.64
CA CYS A 505 -4.22 13.94 6.39
C CYS A 505 -5.64 14.43 6.13
N LYS A 506 -6.44 13.63 5.45
CA LYS A 506 -7.86 13.92 5.24
C LYS A 506 -8.74 13.15 6.23
N TYR A 507 -8.40 11.90 6.48
CA TYR A 507 -9.18 11.01 7.34
C TYR A 507 -8.31 10.46 8.47
N PHE A 508 -8.94 10.10 9.58
CA PHE A 508 -8.24 9.56 10.76
C PHE A 508 -7.35 8.36 10.39
N TRP A 509 -7.82 7.47 9.53
CA TRP A 509 -7.03 6.27 9.17
C TRP A 509 -5.73 6.57 8.42
N GLU A 510 -5.53 7.81 7.95
CA GLU A 510 -4.27 8.24 7.32
C GLU A 510 -3.26 8.78 8.35
N SER A 511 -3.69 9.01 9.59
CA SER A 511 -2.85 9.60 10.64
C SER A 511 -1.68 8.71 11.04
N HIS A 512 -0.73 9.30 11.75
CA HIS A 512 0.52 8.66 12.16
C HIS A 512 0.58 8.57 13.68
N ILE A 513 0.75 7.36 14.21
CA ILE A 513 1.05 7.16 15.62
C ILE A 513 2.51 7.55 15.85
N GLU A 514 2.77 8.31 16.89
CA GLU A 514 4.13 8.70 17.29
C GLU A 514 4.65 7.63 18.25
N PHE A 515 5.35 6.64 17.70
CA PHE A 515 5.89 5.53 18.47
C PHE A 515 7.22 5.90 19.14
N PRO A 516 7.46 5.42 20.37
CA PRO A 516 8.84 5.40 20.88
C PRO A 516 9.71 4.54 19.98
N HIS A 517 11.01 4.82 19.96
CA HIS A 517 11.96 4.03 19.16
C HIS A 517 11.98 2.59 19.65
N LEU A 518 11.82 1.64 18.75
CA LEU A 518 11.93 0.21 19.01
C LEU A 518 12.96 -0.37 18.05
N SER A 519 14.07 -0.82 18.58
CA SER A 519 15.10 -1.48 17.79
C SER A 519 14.62 -2.88 17.38
N LEU A 520 14.53 -3.11 16.08
CA LEU A 520 14.14 -4.41 15.56
C LEU A 520 15.17 -5.48 15.90
N ASP A 521 16.46 -5.14 15.89
CA ASP A 521 17.54 -6.05 16.25
C ASP A 521 17.44 -6.47 17.73
N GLU A 522 17.15 -5.50 18.62
CA GLU A 522 16.96 -5.80 20.04
C GLU A 522 15.76 -6.70 20.26
N LEU A 523 14.65 -6.42 19.57
CA LEU A 523 13.44 -7.23 19.62
C LEU A 523 13.73 -8.66 19.14
N GLU A 524 14.39 -8.80 18.00
CA GLU A 524 14.77 -10.08 17.41
C GLU A 524 15.66 -10.89 18.37
N ASN A 525 16.69 -10.25 18.92
CA ASN A 525 17.62 -10.88 19.89
C ASN A 525 16.90 -11.33 21.16
N THR A 526 15.85 -10.62 21.56
CA THR A 526 15.04 -10.98 22.75
C THR A 526 14.11 -12.15 22.46
N ILE A 527 13.47 -12.17 21.27
CA ILE A 527 12.42 -13.14 20.98
C ILE A 527 12.97 -14.46 20.44
N MET A 528 13.99 -14.43 19.60
CA MET A 528 14.48 -15.65 18.92
C MET A 528 14.86 -16.77 19.89
N PRO A 529 15.52 -16.51 21.03
CA PRO A 529 15.80 -17.58 21.99
C PRO A 529 14.57 -18.21 22.61
N LEU A 530 13.42 -17.53 22.59
CA LEU A 530 12.16 -18.01 23.16
C LEU A 530 11.36 -18.88 22.18
N CYS A 531 11.80 -18.93 20.93
CA CYS A 531 11.12 -19.67 19.88
C CYS A 531 11.55 -21.15 19.78
N VAL A 532 12.39 -21.62 20.69
CA VAL A 532 12.94 -23.00 20.70
C VAL A 532 11.99 -23.95 21.45
#